data_8eda00aa1698ee33e633c5b7e46c8f2c
#
_entry.id   8eda00aa1698ee33e633c5b7e46c8f2c
#
_cell.length_a   1.000
_cell.length_b   1.000
_cell.length_c   1.000
_cell.angle_alpha   90.00
_cell.angle_beta   90.00
_cell.angle_gamma   90.00
#
_symmetry.space_group_name_H-M   'P 1'
#
loop_
_entity.id
_entity.type
_entity.pdbx_description
1 polymer ?
#
loop_
_entity_poly.entity_id
_entity_poly.type
_entity_poly.pdbx_seq_one_letter_code
_entity_poly.pdbx_strand_id
1 'polypeptide(L)'
;TAALQDVSFSVEEGEIVGIIGHTGSGKSTLIQHLNGLIEPQSGKVYVDGADIWSKQNRKQIRRVRFQVGLCFQYPEYQIFEEDVYKEIAFGPKQMGLDSEEIRRRVFHSMELVGLSRDFAEQSPFDLSGGQKRRVAIASILAMEPKVLILDEPCAGLDPRGRDQILDLIRSYRDRTGATVLFVSHSMEDVARICRRVLVMHR
;
A
#
# COMPACT_ATOMS: atom_id res chain seq x y z
N THR A 1 9.38 -20.72 15.75
CA THR A 1 8.78 -19.64 16.60
C THR A 1 7.72 -18.96 15.78
N ALA A 2 6.49 -18.86 16.30
CA ALA A 2 5.41 -18.11 15.64
C ALA A 2 5.80 -16.62 15.57
N ALA A 3 5.59 -15.99 14.41
CA ALA A 3 5.89 -14.58 14.21
C ALA A 3 4.82 -13.67 14.83
N LEU A 4 3.59 -14.17 14.98
CA LEU A 4 2.45 -13.49 15.58
C LEU A 4 1.75 -14.45 16.54
N GLN A 5 1.33 -13.96 17.70
CA GLN A 5 0.57 -14.71 18.70
C GLN A 5 -0.50 -13.80 19.29
N ASP A 6 -1.74 -14.27 19.32
CA ASP A 6 -2.89 -13.62 19.97
C ASP A 6 -3.09 -12.14 19.60
N VAL A 7 -2.88 -11.79 18.32
CA VAL A 7 -3.06 -10.44 17.80
C VAL A 7 -4.51 -10.25 17.36
N SER A 8 -5.22 -9.34 18.05
CA SER A 8 -6.60 -8.97 17.71
C SER A 8 -6.77 -7.45 17.72
N PHE A 9 -7.27 -6.88 16.64
CA PHE A 9 -7.60 -5.46 16.54
C PHE A 9 -8.60 -5.21 15.40
N SER A 10 -9.19 -4.06 15.40
CA SER A 10 -10.03 -3.55 14.29
C SER A 10 -9.54 -2.19 13.83
N VAL A 11 -9.81 -1.85 12.58
CA VAL A 11 -9.54 -0.54 11.99
C VAL A 11 -10.83 -0.06 11.33
N GLU A 12 -11.21 1.16 11.65
CA GLU A 12 -12.41 1.77 11.10
C GLU A 12 -12.16 2.33 9.69
N GLU A 13 -13.23 2.42 8.89
CA GLU A 13 -13.15 2.99 7.55
C GLU A 13 -12.65 4.45 7.59
N GLY A 14 -11.72 4.77 6.70
CA GLY A 14 -11.12 6.11 6.60
C GLY A 14 -10.15 6.48 7.72
N GLU A 15 -9.78 5.54 8.60
CA GLU A 15 -8.80 5.77 9.66
C GLU A 15 -7.36 5.69 9.13
N ILE A 16 -6.45 6.48 9.69
CA ILE A 16 -5.01 6.31 9.51
C ILE A 16 -4.43 5.74 10.81
N VAL A 17 -4.01 4.47 10.76
CA VAL A 17 -3.45 3.75 11.91
C VAL A 17 -1.97 3.50 11.70
N GLY A 18 -1.15 3.91 12.68
CA GLY A 18 0.27 3.57 12.73
C GLY A 18 0.50 2.16 13.27
N ILE A 19 1.41 1.43 12.68
CA ILE A 19 1.90 0.15 13.23
C ILE A 19 3.39 0.32 13.53
N ILE A 20 3.74 0.25 14.80
CA ILE A 20 5.11 0.44 15.27
C ILE A 20 5.60 -0.78 16.04
N GLY A 21 6.91 -0.88 16.18
CA GLY A 21 7.57 -1.96 16.91
C GLY A 21 8.99 -2.16 16.42
N HIS A 22 9.81 -2.81 17.23
CA HIS A 22 11.20 -3.08 16.85
C HIS A 22 11.30 -4.04 15.64
N THR A 23 12.47 -4.11 15.02
CA THR A 23 12.75 -5.07 13.95
C THR A 23 12.52 -6.51 14.46
N GLY A 24 11.81 -7.29 13.66
CA GLY A 24 11.45 -8.66 14.02
C GLY A 24 10.23 -8.80 14.95
N SER A 25 9.50 -7.72 15.28
CA SER A 25 8.26 -7.79 16.08
C SER A 25 7.04 -8.34 15.31
N GLY A 26 7.19 -8.70 14.03
CA GLY A 26 6.11 -9.31 13.25
C GLY A 26 5.30 -8.34 12.38
N LYS A 27 5.66 -7.04 12.30
CA LYS A 27 4.92 -6.03 11.51
C LYS A 27 4.70 -6.47 10.06
N SER A 28 5.77 -6.82 9.35
CA SER A 28 5.67 -7.24 7.94
C SER A 28 4.87 -8.54 7.76
N THR A 29 4.95 -9.46 8.72
CA THR A 29 4.10 -10.66 8.73
C THR A 29 2.62 -10.28 8.91
N LEU A 30 2.33 -9.36 9.84
CA LEU A 30 0.97 -8.89 10.08
C LEU A 30 0.34 -8.30 8.82
N ILE A 31 1.03 -7.36 8.16
CA ILE A 31 0.49 -6.71 6.96
C ILE A 31 0.31 -7.68 5.79
N GLN A 32 1.13 -8.72 5.69
CA GLN A 32 0.96 -9.78 4.69
C GLN A 32 -0.26 -10.66 4.95
N HIS A 33 -0.65 -10.86 6.21
CA HIS A 33 -1.92 -11.51 6.54
C HIS A 33 -3.12 -10.63 6.14
N LEU A 34 -3.03 -9.31 6.39
CA LEU A 34 -4.11 -8.37 6.07
C LEU A 34 -4.36 -8.22 4.56
N ASN A 35 -3.32 -8.31 3.75
CA ASN A 35 -3.40 -8.28 2.28
C ASN A 35 -3.73 -9.67 1.67
N GLY A 36 -3.82 -10.72 2.46
CA GLY A 36 -4.07 -12.07 1.98
C GLY A 36 -2.89 -12.72 1.24
N LEU A 37 -1.66 -12.28 1.50
CA LEU A 37 -0.45 -12.96 0.99
C LEU A 37 -0.11 -14.20 1.82
N ILE A 38 -0.36 -14.14 3.13
CA ILE A 38 -0.14 -15.25 4.05
C ILE A 38 -1.46 -15.62 4.73
N GLU A 39 -1.79 -16.91 4.70
CA GLU A 39 -2.92 -17.46 5.44
C GLU A 39 -2.54 -17.64 6.91
N PRO A 40 -3.35 -17.18 7.89
CA PRO A 40 -3.07 -17.42 9.29
C PRO A 40 -3.23 -18.91 9.64
N GLN A 41 -2.37 -19.44 10.51
CA GLN A 41 -2.48 -20.80 11.03
C GLN A 41 -3.72 -20.98 11.91
N SER A 42 -4.11 -19.92 12.62
CA SER A 42 -5.32 -19.85 13.44
C SER A 42 -5.83 -18.40 13.47
N GLY A 43 -7.09 -18.22 13.86
CA GLY A 43 -7.73 -16.89 13.81
C GLY A 43 -8.33 -16.58 12.45
N LYS A 44 -8.75 -15.32 12.27
CA LYS A 44 -9.44 -14.86 11.07
C LYS A 44 -9.02 -13.45 10.72
N VAL A 45 -9.07 -13.14 9.43
CA VAL A 45 -8.86 -11.79 8.91
C VAL A 45 -10.12 -11.37 8.17
N TYR A 46 -10.67 -10.23 8.58
CA TYR A 46 -11.88 -9.67 7.98
C TYR A 46 -11.55 -8.41 7.19
N VAL A 47 -12.08 -8.32 5.97
CA VAL A 47 -12.06 -7.12 5.13
C VAL A 47 -13.50 -6.85 4.72
N ASP A 48 -14.01 -5.65 4.97
CA ASP A 48 -15.42 -5.30 4.75
C ASP A 48 -16.39 -6.32 5.39
N GLY A 49 -16.09 -6.79 6.60
CA GLY A 49 -16.92 -7.78 7.31
C GLY A 49 -16.84 -9.21 6.78
N ALA A 50 -16.10 -9.47 5.72
CA ALA A 50 -15.94 -10.79 5.13
C ALA A 50 -14.62 -11.45 5.58
N ASP A 51 -14.70 -12.67 6.15
CA ASP A 51 -13.51 -13.49 6.42
C ASP A 51 -12.87 -13.89 5.09
N ILE A 52 -11.69 -13.32 4.81
CA ILE A 52 -11.00 -13.48 3.51
C ILE A 52 -10.49 -14.91 3.27
N TRP A 53 -10.34 -15.71 4.33
CA TRP A 53 -9.85 -17.08 4.26
C TRP A 53 -10.95 -18.13 4.45
N SER A 54 -12.22 -17.73 4.54
CA SER A 54 -13.34 -18.67 4.54
C SER A 54 -13.32 -19.56 3.28
N LYS A 55 -13.89 -20.76 3.36
CA LYS A 55 -13.95 -21.71 2.22
C LYS A 55 -14.52 -21.05 0.95
N GLN A 56 -15.47 -20.12 1.12
CA GLN A 56 -16.13 -19.42 0.02
C GLN A 56 -15.21 -18.33 -0.59
N ASN A 57 -14.51 -17.56 0.24
CA ASN A 57 -13.72 -16.40 -0.17
C ASN A 57 -12.29 -16.75 -0.61
N ARG A 58 -11.74 -17.87 -0.12
CA ARG A 58 -10.38 -18.32 -0.45
C ARG A 58 -10.11 -18.44 -1.96
N LYS A 59 -11.13 -18.85 -2.74
CA LYS A 59 -11.01 -18.90 -4.20
C LYS A 59 -10.91 -17.53 -4.86
N GLN A 60 -11.29 -16.48 -4.14
CA GLN A 60 -11.31 -15.09 -4.60
C GLN A 60 -10.25 -14.22 -3.89
N ILE A 61 -9.30 -14.83 -3.18
CA ILE A 61 -8.27 -14.11 -2.40
C ILE A 61 -7.50 -13.07 -3.24
N ARG A 62 -7.39 -13.30 -4.55
CA ARG A 62 -6.79 -12.33 -5.46
C ARG A 62 -7.55 -11.00 -5.48
N ARG A 63 -8.88 -11.01 -5.32
CA ARG A 63 -9.71 -9.79 -5.25
C ARG A 63 -9.42 -8.97 -4.00
N VAL A 64 -9.08 -9.63 -2.89
CA VAL A 64 -8.68 -8.95 -1.65
C VAL A 64 -7.44 -8.09 -1.90
N ARG A 65 -6.48 -8.55 -2.70
CA ARG A 65 -5.25 -7.80 -3.01
C ARG A 65 -5.49 -6.53 -3.82
N PHE A 66 -6.60 -6.45 -4.56
CA PHE A 66 -7.01 -5.22 -5.22
C PHE A 66 -7.69 -4.24 -4.26
N GLN A 67 -8.41 -4.75 -3.26
CA GLN A 67 -9.07 -3.94 -2.24
C GLN A 67 -8.09 -3.47 -1.15
N VAL A 68 -7.11 -4.30 -0.83
CA VAL A 68 -6.06 -4.04 0.16
C VAL A 68 -4.73 -3.90 -0.56
N GLY A 69 -4.42 -2.70 -1.01
CA GLY A 69 -3.13 -2.38 -1.65
C GLY A 69 -2.00 -2.42 -0.63
N LEU A 70 -0.91 -3.09 -0.97
CA LEU A 70 0.28 -3.20 -0.11
C LEU A 70 1.50 -2.65 -0.83
N CYS A 71 2.05 -1.58 -0.28
CA CYS A 71 3.33 -1.00 -0.67
C CYS A 71 4.41 -1.51 0.28
N PHE A 72 5.31 -2.34 -0.22
CA PHE A 72 6.44 -2.86 0.54
C PHE A 72 7.52 -1.80 0.74
N GLN A 73 8.42 -2.06 1.68
CA GLN A 73 9.63 -1.28 1.87
C GLN A 73 10.47 -1.25 0.57
N TYR A 74 10.94 -0.08 0.16
CA TYR A 74 11.68 0.14 -1.10
C TYR A 74 10.91 -0.36 -2.33
N PRO A 75 9.69 0.13 -2.58
CA PRO A 75 8.82 -0.39 -3.62
C PRO A 75 9.39 -0.18 -5.03
N GLU A 76 10.32 0.77 -5.20
CA GLU A 76 11.05 1.02 -6.44
C GLU A 76 11.88 -0.17 -6.95
N TYR A 77 12.22 -1.11 -6.09
CA TYR A 77 12.91 -2.34 -6.50
C TYR A 77 11.97 -3.42 -7.08
N GLN A 78 10.67 -3.18 -7.02
CA GLN A 78 9.65 -4.10 -7.55
C GLN A 78 9.18 -3.71 -8.95
N ILE A 79 9.69 -2.63 -9.51
CA ILE A 79 9.40 -2.18 -10.87
C ILE A 79 10.01 -3.16 -11.88
N PHE A 80 9.21 -3.60 -12.88
CA PHE A 80 9.63 -4.61 -13.84
C PHE A 80 9.20 -4.34 -15.29
N GLU A 81 8.26 -3.43 -15.51
CA GLU A 81 7.76 -3.10 -16.85
C GLU A 81 8.72 -2.16 -17.61
N GLU A 82 8.60 -2.14 -18.93
CA GLU A 82 9.49 -1.38 -19.81
C GLU A 82 9.21 0.13 -19.82
N ASP A 83 7.97 0.54 -19.55
CA ASP A 83 7.58 1.94 -19.43
C ASP A 83 6.68 2.20 -18.22
N VAL A 84 6.64 3.47 -17.79
CA VAL A 84 5.89 3.92 -16.62
C VAL A 84 4.39 3.65 -16.77
N TYR A 85 3.84 3.85 -17.97
CA TYR A 85 2.41 3.60 -18.21
C TYR A 85 2.07 2.13 -17.99
N LYS A 86 2.87 1.21 -18.54
CA LYS A 86 2.64 -0.25 -18.39
C LYS A 86 2.78 -0.69 -16.94
N GLU A 87 3.78 -0.16 -16.23
CA GLU A 87 4.00 -0.44 -14.83
C GLU A 87 2.78 -0.06 -13.98
N ILE A 88 2.25 1.15 -14.17
CA ILE A 88 1.07 1.62 -13.44
C ILE A 88 -0.20 0.89 -13.90
N ALA A 89 -0.32 0.57 -15.18
CA ALA A 89 -1.46 -0.14 -15.76
C ALA A 89 -1.55 -1.62 -15.37
N PHE A 90 -0.46 -2.20 -14.83
CA PHE A 90 -0.41 -3.64 -14.55
C PHE A 90 -1.53 -4.10 -13.62
N GLY A 91 -1.71 -3.45 -12.47
CA GLY A 91 -2.78 -3.76 -11.51
C GLY A 91 -4.18 -3.67 -12.14
N PRO A 92 -4.57 -2.52 -12.72
CA PRO A 92 -5.83 -2.33 -13.43
C PRO A 92 -6.10 -3.36 -14.53
N LYS A 93 -5.09 -3.76 -15.32
CA LYS A 93 -5.19 -4.86 -16.29
C LYS A 93 -5.53 -6.19 -15.63
N GLN A 94 -4.88 -6.50 -14.50
CA GLN A 94 -5.16 -7.73 -13.74
C GLN A 94 -6.55 -7.74 -13.09
N MET A 95 -7.16 -6.56 -12.89
CA MET A 95 -8.55 -6.41 -12.45
C MET A 95 -9.55 -6.70 -13.58
N GLY A 96 -9.09 -6.75 -14.84
CA GLY A 96 -9.94 -6.96 -16.02
C GLY A 96 -10.71 -5.70 -16.46
N LEU A 97 -10.19 -4.51 -16.16
CA LEU A 97 -10.77 -3.26 -16.58
C LEU A 97 -10.55 -3.04 -18.09
N ASP A 98 -11.45 -2.27 -18.71
CA ASP A 98 -11.29 -1.87 -20.10
C ASP A 98 -10.18 -0.83 -20.28
N SER A 99 -9.79 -0.59 -21.53
CA SER A 99 -8.66 0.27 -21.86
C SER A 99 -8.86 1.73 -21.50
N GLU A 100 -10.08 2.23 -21.52
CA GLU A 100 -10.42 3.62 -21.20
C GLU A 100 -10.29 3.85 -19.70
N GLU A 101 -10.86 2.95 -18.88
CA GLU A 101 -10.76 2.99 -17.42
C GLU A 101 -9.31 2.79 -16.94
N ILE A 102 -8.55 1.88 -17.58
CA ILE A 102 -7.12 1.71 -17.28
C ILE A 102 -6.38 3.04 -17.54
N ARG A 103 -6.59 3.66 -18.69
CA ARG A 103 -5.95 4.93 -19.04
C ARG A 103 -6.30 6.03 -18.04
N ARG A 104 -7.57 6.16 -17.67
CA ARG A 104 -8.05 7.12 -16.68
C ARG A 104 -7.30 6.93 -15.35
N ARG A 105 -7.25 5.69 -14.84
CA ARG A 105 -6.61 5.35 -13.56
C ARG A 105 -5.11 5.59 -13.58
N VAL A 106 -4.43 5.26 -14.65
CA VAL A 106 -2.99 5.50 -14.81
C VAL A 106 -2.69 6.99 -14.69
N PHE A 107 -3.32 7.83 -15.49
CA PHE A 107 -3.02 9.26 -15.47
C PHE A 107 -3.51 9.94 -14.18
N HIS A 108 -4.60 9.48 -13.60
CA HIS A 108 -5.05 9.97 -12.30
C HIS A 108 -4.06 9.62 -11.18
N SER A 109 -3.55 8.39 -11.14
CA SER A 109 -2.55 8.00 -10.14
C SER A 109 -1.21 8.70 -10.33
N MET A 110 -0.78 8.95 -11.59
CA MET A 110 0.40 9.79 -11.86
C MET A 110 0.23 11.20 -11.29
N GLU A 111 -0.94 11.81 -11.49
CA GLU A 111 -1.25 13.13 -10.93
C GLU A 111 -1.24 13.13 -9.40
N LEU A 112 -1.84 12.10 -8.77
CA LEU A 112 -1.86 11.95 -7.30
C LEU A 112 -0.44 11.94 -6.71
N VAL A 113 0.50 11.25 -7.35
CA VAL A 113 1.89 11.16 -6.87
C VAL A 113 2.78 12.31 -7.39
N GLY A 114 2.23 13.27 -8.14
CA GLY A 114 2.98 14.40 -8.66
C GLY A 114 3.98 14.04 -9.76
N LEU A 115 3.66 13.04 -10.59
CA LEU A 115 4.40 12.69 -11.80
C LEU A 115 3.77 13.35 -13.03
N SER A 116 4.59 14.02 -13.88
CA SER A 116 4.13 14.52 -15.16
C SER A 116 3.73 13.35 -16.09
N ARG A 117 2.70 13.57 -16.90
CA ARG A 117 2.27 12.60 -17.93
C ARG A 117 3.36 12.33 -18.97
N ASP A 118 4.31 13.24 -19.14
CA ASP A 118 5.44 13.08 -20.06
C ASP A 118 6.35 11.90 -19.70
N PHE A 119 6.28 11.43 -18.47
CA PHE A 119 7.01 10.24 -18.03
C PHE A 119 6.33 8.94 -18.46
N ALA A 120 5.09 8.96 -18.95
CA ALA A 120 4.31 7.74 -19.19
C ALA A 120 5.01 6.74 -20.15
N GLU A 121 5.66 7.26 -21.21
CA GLU A 121 6.34 6.46 -22.22
C GLU A 121 7.84 6.25 -21.93
N GLN A 122 8.33 6.80 -20.80
CA GLN A 122 9.74 6.65 -20.42
C GLN A 122 9.95 5.33 -19.68
N SER A 123 11.17 4.79 -19.82
CA SER A 123 11.60 3.66 -19.02
C SER A 123 11.66 4.06 -17.55
N PRO A 124 11.01 3.33 -16.64
CA PRO A 124 11.12 3.63 -15.22
C PRO A 124 12.56 3.46 -14.69
N PHE A 125 13.40 2.70 -15.40
CA PHE A 125 14.80 2.48 -15.00
C PHE A 125 15.67 3.73 -15.20
N ASP A 126 15.27 4.66 -16.06
CA ASP A 126 15.95 5.93 -16.32
C ASP A 126 15.57 7.05 -15.34
N LEU A 127 14.56 6.80 -14.49
CA LEU A 127 14.07 7.77 -13.52
C LEU A 127 14.97 7.85 -12.27
N SER A 128 14.92 9.00 -11.59
CA SER A 128 15.53 9.14 -10.26
C SER A 128 14.87 8.21 -9.23
N GLY A 129 15.56 7.87 -8.14
CA GLY A 129 15.02 7.00 -7.09
C GLY A 129 13.69 7.49 -6.52
N GLY A 130 13.55 8.81 -6.32
CA GLY A 130 12.29 9.41 -5.85
C GLY A 130 11.17 9.30 -6.88
N GLN A 131 11.46 9.44 -8.17
CA GLN A 131 10.48 9.24 -9.24
C GLN A 131 10.07 7.76 -9.35
N LYS A 132 11.03 6.81 -9.28
CA LYS A 132 10.76 5.37 -9.25
C LYS A 132 9.81 5.02 -8.10
N ARG A 133 10.07 5.54 -6.90
CA ARG A 133 9.19 5.32 -5.74
C ARG A 133 7.77 5.84 -5.99
N ARG A 134 7.63 7.00 -6.62
CA ARG A 134 6.32 7.54 -7.00
C ARG A 134 5.61 6.66 -8.04
N VAL A 135 6.33 6.13 -9.03
CA VAL A 135 5.79 5.16 -9.99
C VAL A 135 5.25 3.92 -9.26
N ALA A 136 6.04 3.34 -8.36
CA ALA A 136 5.64 2.15 -7.61
C ALA A 136 4.43 2.40 -6.69
N ILE A 137 4.33 3.58 -6.06
CA ILE A 137 3.15 3.97 -5.29
C ILE A 137 1.95 4.17 -6.23
N ALA A 138 2.13 4.85 -7.38
CA ALA A 138 1.08 5.06 -8.36
C ALA A 138 0.50 3.75 -8.89
N SER A 139 1.32 2.70 -9.07
CA SER A 139 0.88 1.37 -9.51
C SER A 139 -0.11 0.74 -8.52
N ILE A 140 0.06 1.00 -7.23
CA ILE A 140 -0.86 0.54 -6.19
C ILE A 140 -2.12 1.41 -6.16
N LEU A 141 -1.97 2.73 -6.21
CA LEU A 141 -3.09 3.67 -6.19
C LEU A 141 -4.01 3.54 -7.41
N ALA A 142 -3.47 3.12 -8.57
CA ALA A 142 -4.25 2.88 -9.78
C ALA A 142 -5.27 1.75 -9.63
N MET A 143 -5.11 0.86 -8.67
CA MET A 143 -6.13 -0.13 -8.31
C MET A 143 -7.30 0.47 -7.51
N GLU A 144 -7.17 1.70 -7.04
CA GLU A 144 -8.14 2.40 -6.16
C GLU A 144 -8.50 1.56 -4.92
N PRO A 145 -7.48 1.14 -4.13
CA PRO A 145 -7.72 0.27 -2.99
C PRO A 145 -8.52 0.97 -1.90
N LYS A 146 -9.43 0.25 -1.23
CA LYS A 146 -10.15 0.71 -0.06
C LYS A 146 -9.26 0.82 1.18
N VAL A 147 -8.28 -0.07 1.27
CA VAL A 147 -7.27 -0.10 2.32
C VAL A 147 -5.89 0.00 1.69
N LEU A 148 -5.11 0.97 2.11
CA LEU A 148 -3.73 1.17 1.67
C LEU A 148 -2.79 0.85 2.82
N ILE A 149 -1.96 -0.17 2.65
CA ILE A 149 -0.91 -0.54 3.60
C ILE A 149 0.44 -0.08 3.05
N LEU A 150 1.18 0.67 3.85
CA LEU A 150 2.47 1.23 3.49
C LEU A 150 3.52 0.76 4.50
N ASP A 151 4.47 -0.06 4.05
CA ASP A 151 5.56 -0.58 4.88
C ASP A 151 6.80 0.32 4.70
N GLU A 152 7.12 1.11 5.72
CA GLU A 152 8.27 2.03 5.76
C GLU A 152 8.35 2.97 4.54
N PRO A 153 7.27 3.68 4.14
CA PRO A 153 7.23 4.41 2.87
C PRO A 153 8.21 5.59 2.81
N CYS A 154 8.67 6.07 3.95
CA CYS A 154 9.61 7.18 4.07
C CYS A 154 11.07 6.71 4.22
N ALA A 155 11.35 5.40 4.27
CA ALA A 155 12.69 4.88 4.49
C ALA A 155 13.67 5.35 3.39
N GLY A 156 14.83 5.86 3.81
CA GLY A 156 15.89 6.31 2.91
C GLY A 156 15.61 7.61 2.14
N LEU A 157 14.51 8.30 2.44
CA LEU A 157 14.21 9.60 1.85
C LEU A 157 14.87 10.75 2.64
N ASP A 158 15.22 11.79 1.91
CA ASP A 158 15.58 13.08 2.49
C ASP A 158 14.35 13.75 3.14
N PRO A 159 14.49 14.81 3.93
CA PRO A 159 13.38 15.48 4.60
C PRO A 159 12.28 15.94 3.64
N ARG A 160 12.65 16.46 2.48
CA ARG A 160 11.69 16.91 1.46
C ARG A 160 10.88 15.75 0.87
N GLY A 161 11.57 14.66 0.49
CA GLY A 161 10.93 13.45 -0.02
C GLY A 161 9.98 12.83 1.01
N ARG A 162 10.39 12.82 2.29
CA ARG A 162 9.54 12.38 3.40
C ARG A 162 8.26 13.20 3.49
N ASP A 163 8.37 14.54 3.53
CA ASP A 163 7.21 15.44 3.59
C ASP A 163 6.24 15.19 2.43
N GLN A 164 6.77 15.06 1.21
CA GLN A 164 5.96 14.78 0.03
C GLN A 164 5.19 13.46 0.11
N ILE A 165 5.79 12.40 0.65
CA ILE A 165 5.10 11.10 0.83
C ILE A 165 4.03 11.22 1.92
N LEU A 166 4.30 11.87 3.04
CA LEU A 166 3.30 12.04 4.09
C LEU A 166 2.11 12.88 3.63
N ASP A 167 2.36 13.95 2.86
CA ASP A 167 1.31 14.80 2.28
C ASP A 167 0.49 14.05 1.21
N LEU A 168 1.16 13.22 0.39
CA LEU A 168 0.49 12.33 -0.56
C LEU A 168 -0.48 11.37 0.15
N ILE A 169 -0.03 10.72 1.21
CA ILE A 169 -0.85 9.76 1.97
C ILE A 169 -2.10 10.44 2.55
N ARG A 170 -1.92 11.63 3.16
CA ARG A 170 -3.04 12.42 3.67
C ARG A 170 -4.01 12.81 2.57
N SER A 171 -3.49 13.40 1.49
CA SER A 171 -4.29 13.85 0.35
C SER A 171 -5.08 12.69 -0.29
N TYR A 172 -4.45 11.52 -0.43
CA TYR A 172 -5.10 10.32 -0.94
C TYR A 172 -6.28 9.91 -0.03
N ARG A 173 -6.01 9.77 1.27
CA ARG A 173 -7.06 9.43 2.25
C ARG A 173 -8.19 10.44 2.26
N ASP A 174 -7.89 11.74 2.25
CA ASP A 174 -8.90 12.80 2.32
C ASP A 174 -9.77 12.86 1.06
N ARG A 175 -9.23 12.52 -0.10
CA ARG A 175 -9.96 12.49 -1.38
C ARG A 175 -10.78 11.22 -1.57
N THR A 176 -10.30 10.07 -1.10
CA THR A 176 -10.89 8.76 -1.41
C THR A 176 -11.66 8.15 -0.25
N GLY A 177 -11.43 8.62 0.97
CA GLY A 177 -11.93 7.98 2.18
C GLY A 177 -11.22 6.66 2.51
N ALA A 178 -10.14 6.32 1.83
CA ALA A 178 -9.42 5.06 2.03
C ALA A 178 -8.89 4.94 3.46
N THR A 179 -8.93 3.74 4.00
CA THR A 179 -8.27 3.39 5.26
C THR A 179 -6.77 3.21 5.02
N VAL A 180 -5.93 3.72 5.91
CA VAL A 180 -4.47 3.63 5.77
C VAL A 180 -3.84 2.93 6.97
N LEU A 181 -3.02 1.93 6.70
CA LEU A 181 -2.12 1.32 7.68
C LEU A 181 -0.69 1.76 7.37
N PHE A 182 -0.13 2.54 8.26
CA PHE A 182 1.19 3.16 8.11
C PHE A 182 2.19 2.47 9.03
N VAL A 183 3.02 1.60 8.47
CA VAL A 183 4.08 0.91 9.22
C VAL A 183 5.33 1.76 9.20
N SER A 184 5.84 2.11 10.38
CA SER A 184 7.10 2.86 10.49
C SER A 184 7.78 2.65 11.82
N HIS A 185 9.11 2.79 11.81
CA HIS A 185 9.92 2.91 13.02
C HIS A 185 10.18 4.38 13.41
N SER A 186 9.81 5.34 12.55
CA SER A 186 9.91 6.77 12.82
C SER A 186 8.70 7.26 13.61
N MET A 187 8.90 7.55 14.89
CA MET A 187 7.84 8.10 15.74
C MET A 187 7.38 9.48 15.27
N GLU A 188 8.29 10.24 14.66
CA GLU A 188 7.97 11.56 14.09
C GLU A 188 6.95 11.44 12.95
N ASP A 189 7.17 10.52 11.99
CA ASP A 189 6.26 10.31 10.87
C ASP A 189 4.89 9.83 11.35
N VAL A 190 4.90 8.87 12.30
CA VAL A 190 3.68 8.33 12.90
C VAL A 190 2.89 9.42 13.61
N ALA A 191 3.54 10.26 14.43
CA ALA A 191 2.88 11.36 15.14
C ALA A 191 2.28 12.41 14.18
N ARG A 192 2.86 12.56 13.01
CA ARG A 192 2.40 13.55 12.02
C ARG A 192 1.10 13.15 11.34
N ILE A 193 0.87 11.86 11.07
CA ILE A 193 -0.27 11.43 10.23
C ILE A 193 -1.24 10.47 10.91
N CYS A 194 -0.80 9.72 11.92
CA CYS A 194 -1.63 8.72 12.58
C CYS A 194 -2.36 9.31 13.79
N ARG A 195 -3.63 8.94 13.95
CA ARG A 195 -4.41 9.28 15.16
C ARG A 195 -4.39 8.17 16.20
N ARG A 196 -4.17 6.94 15.77
CA ARG A 196 -4.08 5.75 16.60
C ARG A 196 -2.86 4.93 16.19
N VAL A 197 -2.28 4.24 17.16
CA VAL A 197 -1.07 3.45 16.95
C VAL A 197 -1.26 2.06 17.56
N LEU A 198 -0.89 1.05 16.80
CA LEU A 198 -0.74 -0.33 17.24
C LEU A 198 0.74 -0.57 17.55
N VAL A 199 1.04 -0.98 18.76
CA VAL A 199 2.41 -1.27 19.18
C VAL A 199 2.63 -2.78 19.16
N MET A 200 3.53 -3.22 18.27
CA MET A 200 3.92 -4.63 18.17
C MET A 200 5.10 -4.89 19.10
N HIS A 201 4.90 -5.79 20.05
CA HIS A 201 5.93 -6.22 21.00
C HIS A 201 5.99 -7.75 21.03
N ARG A 202 7.19 -8.29 21.19
CA ARG A 202 7.42 -9.73 21.45
C ARG A 202 7.28 -10.03 22.93
#